data_fe4a3debbbacbdaf760761d0a01cefb4
#
_entry.id   fe4a3debbbacbdaf760761d0a01cefb4
#
_cell.length_a   1.000
_cell.length_b   1.000
_cell.length_c   1.000
_cell.angle_alpha   90.00
_cell.angle_beta   90.00
_cell.angle_gamma   90.00
#
_symmetry.space_group_name_H-M   'P 1'
#
loop_
_entity.id
_entity.type
_entity.pdbx_description
1 polymer ?
#
loop_
_entity_poly.entity_id
_entity_poly.type
_entity_poly.pdbx_seq_one_letter_code
_entity_poly.pdbx_strand_id
1 'polypeptide(L)'
;LKIALSEGGVGWIPYFLERADYVYEHHSAWTHQDFGPGRKPSDVFREHIVTCFIDDDAGVANRDRIGIDTLTWECDYPHSDTTWPHSPEKLWRSLDGLPKQDIDQITHLNAMKHFQYDPFAVIPREQCTVGALREQAKHVDVSFQSGGGGKPPSDYAKGYVTIGDIMKQLADAYSVAWESDPSK
;
A
#
# COMPACT_ATOMS: atom_id res chain seq x y z
N LEU A 1 -19.95 -3.66 -2.74
CA LEU A 1 -18.63 -4.08 -2.33
C LEU A 1 -17.66 -2.90 -2.44
N LYS A 2 -16.79 -2.71 -1.43
CA LYS A 2 -15.65 -1.79 -1.47
C LYS A 2 -14.38 -2.62 -1.24
N ILE A 3 -13.33 -2.30 -1.96
CA ILE A 3 -12.05 -3.03 -1.90
C ILE A 3 -10.94 -2.00 -1.71
N ALA A 4 -10.04 -2.27 -0.77
CA ALA A 4 -8.80 -1.53 -0.61
C ALA A 4 -7.64 -2.33 -1.20
N LEU A 5 -6.84 -1.71 -2.07
CA LEU A 5 -5.60 -2.26 -2.61
C LEU A 5 -4.43 -1.61 -1.86
N SER A 6 -3.74 -2.41 -1.07
CA SER A 6 -2.56 -1.97 -0.31
C SER A 6 -1.27 -2.40 -0.99
N GLU A 7 -0.19 -1.68 -0.75
CA GLU A 7 1.21 -1.97 -1.09
C GLU A 7 1.52 -2.05 -2.61
N GLY A 8 0.50 -2.00 -3.47
CA GLY A 8 0.65 -2.21 -4.92
C GLY A 8 1.18 -1.02 -5.71
N GLY A 9 1.42 0.12 -5.06
CA GLY A 9 1.62 1.38 -5.76
C GLY A 9 0.41 1.80 -6.60
N VAL A 10 0.46 2.94 -7.23
CA VAL A 10 -0.70 3.49 -7.96
C VAL A 10 -0.34 3.99 -9.36
N GLY A 11 0.94 4.05 -9.71
CA GLY A 11 1.41 4.54 -11.00
C GLY A 11 0.92 3.74 -12.23
N TRP A 12 0.55 2.47 -12.04
CA TRP A 12 0.03 1.59 -13.08
C TRP A 12 -1.46 1.86 -13.40
N ILE A 13 -2.20 2.48 -12.50
CA ILE A 13 -3.66 2.60 -12.59
C ILE A 13 -4.14 3.38 -13.82
N PRO A 14 -3.56 4.52 -14.19
CA PRO A 14 -4.02 5.28 -15.36
C PRO A 14 -4.06 4.44 -16.63
N TYR A 15 -3.00 3.69 -16.91
CA TYR A 15 -2.95 2.82 -18.08
C TYR A 15 -3.92 1.64 -17.98
N PHE A 16 -4.02 1.05 -16.80
CA PHE A 16 -4.98 -0.03 -16.56
C PHE A 16 -6.42 0.41 -16.84
N LEU A 17 -6.83 1.57 -16.33
CA LEU A 17 -8.17 2.10 -16.56
C LEU A 17 -8.44 2.44 -18.02
N GLU A 18 -7.46 3.05 -18.70
CA GLU A 18 -7.55 3.33 -20.13
C GLU A 18 -7.72 2.03 -20.93
N ARG A 19 -6.95 0.98 -20.61
CA ARG A 19 -7.07 -0.31 -21.28
C ARG A 19 -8.36 -1.04 -20.96
N ALA A 20 -8.85 -0.97 -19.73
CA ALA A 20 -10.12 -1.56 -19.33
C ALA A 20 -11.28 -0.93 -20.11
N ASP A 21 -11.32 0.38 -20.18
CA ASP A 21 -12.34 1.11 -20.95
C ASP A 21 -12.27 0.80 -22.44
N TYR A 22 -11.07 0.79 -23.03
CA TYR A 22 -10.86 0.43 -24.43
C TYR A 22 -11.38 -0.99 -24.75
N VAL A 23 -11.02 -1.97 -23.91
CA VAL A 23 -11.47 -3.35 -24.11
C VAL A 23 -12.99 -3.46 -24.00
N TYR A 24 -13.58 -2.77 -23.04
CA TYR A 24 -15.03 -2.73 -22.87
C TYR A 24 -15.72 -2.15 -24.10
N GLU A 25 -15.26 -1.01 -24.60
CA GLU A 25 -15.84 -0.36 -25.79
C GLU A 25 -15.77 -1.24 -27.03
N HIS A 26 -14.70 -2.02 -27.20
CA HIS A 26 -14.49 -2.83 -28.40
C HIS A 26 -15.10 -4.24 -28.33
N HIS A 27 -15.28 -4.77 -27.14
CA HIS A 27 -15.62 -6.18 -26.96
C HIS A 27 -16.94 -6.44 -26.20
N SER A 28 -17.58 -5.43 -25.60
CA SER A 28 -18.79 -5.60 -24.81
C SER A 28 -19.94 -6.26 -25.56
N ALA A 29 -20.04 -6.03 -26.87
CA ALA A 29 -21.10 -6.61 -27.72
C ALA A 29 -21.12 -8.15 -27.73
N TRP A 30 -19.98 -8.81 -27.50
CA TRP A 30 -19.85 -10.26 -27.53
C TRP A 30 -19.36 -10.87 -26.19
N THR A 31 -18.82 -10.06 -25.30
CA THR A 31 -18.49 -10.51 -23.94
C THR A 31 -19.68 -10.39 -22.98
N HIS A 32 -20.77 -9.74 -23.40
CA HIS A 32 -21.98 -9.51 -22.62
C HIS A 32 -21.75 -8.83 -21.27
N GLN A 33 -20.69 -8.03 -21.16
CA GLN A 33 -20.43 -7.24 -19.97
C GLN A 33 -21.29 -5.99 -19.98
N ASP A 34 -21.95 -5.70 -18.86
CA ASP A 34 -22.78 -4.54 -18.67
C ASP A 34 -22.48 -3.87 -17.32
N PHE A 35 -21.96 -2.66 -17.38
CA PHE A 35 -21.71 -1.82 -16.20
C PHE A 35 -22.84 -0.80 -15.96
N GLY A 36 -23.91 -0.88 -16.75
CA GLY A 36 -25.03 0.05 -16.71
C GLY A 36 -24.91 1.20 -17.72
N PRO A 37 -26.01 1.92 -17.99
CA PRO A 37 -26.07 2.94 -19.02
C PRO A 37 -25.01 4.03 -18.86
N GLY A 38 -24.16 4.21 -19.87
CA GLY A 38 -23.14 5.24 -19.93
C GLY A 38 -21.97 5.05 -18.97
N ARG A 39 -21.89 3.93 -18.26
CA ARG A 39 -20.79 3.61 -17.32
C ARG A 39 -19.71 2.77 -17.97
N LYS A 40 -18.50 3.00 -17.55
CA LYS A 40 -17.29 2.29 -17.97
C LYS A 40 -16.64 1.55 -16.79
N PRO A 41 -15.75 0.58 -17.06
CA PRO A 41 -14.94 -0.06 -16.02
C PRO A 41 -14.22 0.94 -15.10
N SER A 42 -13.69 2.03 -15.67
CA SER A 42 -13.01 3.07 -14.89
C SER A 42 -13.93 3.77 -13.88
N ASP A 43 -15.21 3.94 -14.19
CA ASP A 43 -16.18 4.54 -13.27
C ASP A 43 -16.45 3.59 -12.09
N VAL A 44 -16.59 2.29 -12.39
CA VAL A 44 -16.77 1.26 -11.38
C VAL A 44 -15.53 1.13 -10.48
N PHE A 45 -14.35 1.21 -11.06
CA PHE A 45 -13.10 1.23 -10.30
C PHE A 45 -13.11 2.38 -9.29
N ARG A 46 -13.32 3.61 -9.73
CA ARG A 46 -13.32 4.80 -8.86
C ARG A 46 -14.42 4.77 -7.81
N GLU A 47 -15.53 4.11 -8.10
CA GLU A 47 -16.64 3.97 -7.13
C GLU A 47 -16.33 2.94 -6.04
N HIS A 48 -15.66 1.85 -6.39
CA HIS A 48 -15.54 0.68 -5.51
C HIS A 48 -14.16 0.42 -4.94
N ILE A 49 -13.11 1.00 -5.53
CA ILE A 49 -11.72 0.72 -5.16
C ILE A 49 -11.11 1.94 -4.48
N VAL A 50 -10.48 1.73 -3.37
CA VAL A 50 -9.52 2.65 -2.76
C VAL A 50 -8.13 2.05 -2.89
N THR A 51 -7.14 2.89 -3.18
CA THR A 51 -5.78 2.46 -3.45
C THR A 51 -4.81 3.14 -2.51
N CYS A 52 -3.75 2.46 -2.14
CA CYS A 52 -2.70 3.08 -1.36
C CYS A 52 -1.31 2.83 -1.94
N PHE A 53 -0.40 3.72 -1.57
CA PHE A 53 1.00 3.66 -1.96
C PHE A 53 1.90 3.99 -0.76
N ILE A 54 3.10 3.44 -0.79
CA ILE A 54 4.15 3.72 0.19
C ILE A 54 5.04 4.84 -0.33
N ASP A 55 5.60 4.68 -1.53
CA ASP A 55 6.48 5.64 -2.22
C ASP A 55 6.23 5.50 -3.74
N ASP A 56 5.57 6.48 -4.37
CA ASP A 56 5.18 6.40 -5.79
C ASP A 56 5.02 7.81 -6.41
N ASP A 57 6.13 8.41 -6.82
CA ASP A 57 6.14 9.73 -7.46
C ASP A 57 5.31 9.77 -8.75
N ALA A 58 5.37 8.69 -9.55
CA ALA A 58 4.62 8.60 -10.80
C ALA A 58 3.11 8.52 -10.55
N GLY A 59 2.70 7.78 -9.52
CA GLY A 59 1.32 7.69 -9.09
C GLY A 59 0.77 9.03 -8.63
N VAL A 60 1.48 9.72 -7.77
CA VAL A 60 1.08 11.05 -7.27
C VAL A 60 1.02 12.08 -8.40
N ALA A 61 1.97 12.05 -9.34
CA ALA A 61 1.95 12.93 -10.51
C ALA A 61 0.73 12.69 -11.42
N ASN A 62 0.20 11.48 -11.44
CA ASN A 62 -0.98 11.09 -12.22
C ASN A 62 -2.29 11.02 -11.41
N ARG A 63 -2.34 11.57 -10.21
CA ARG A 63 -3.50 11.49 -9.29
C ARG A 63 -4.84 11.88 -9.92
N ASP A 64 -4.86 12.87 -10.81
CA ASP A 64 -6.07 13.30 -11.50
C ASP A 64 -6.63 12.23 -12.46
N ARG A 65 -5.74 11.47 -13.08
CA ARG A 65 -6.12 10.35 -13.97
C ARG A 65 -6.59 9.13 -13.20
N ILE A 66 -6.01 8.90 -12.04
CA ILE A 66 -6.41 7.80 -11.14
C ILE A 66 -7.79 8.12 -10.55
N GLY A 67 -7.96 9.31 -10.05
CA GLY A 67 -9.07 9.80 -9.26
C GLY A 67 -8.60 10.04 -7.82
N ILE A 68 -8.33 11.30 -7.51
CA ILE A 68 -7.73 11.69 -6.22
C ILE A 68 -8.52 11.16 -5.00
N ASP A 69 -9.84 11.04 -5.12
CA ASP A 69 -10.71 10.55 -4.05
C ASP A 69 -10.48 9.08 -3.68
N THR A 70 -9.74 8.34 -4.50
CA THR A 70 -9.42 6.93 -4.27
C THR A 70 -8.00 6.71 -3.75
N LEU A 71 -7.19 7.77 -3.70
CA LEU A 71 -5.79 7.68 -3.28
C LEU A 71 -5.65 7.83 -1.78
N THR A 72 -4.91 6.91 -1.17
CA THR A 72 -4.45 6.99 0.21
C THR A 72 -2.96 6.69 0.28
N TRP A 73 -2.32 7.11 1.36
CA TRP A 73 -0.93 6.82 1.65
C TRP A 73 -0.82 5.88 2.85
N GLU A 74 0.17 4.99 2.83
CA GLU A 74 0.48 4.09 3.93
C GLU A 74 1.97 4.07 4.24
N CYS A 75 2.31 3.79 5.50
CA CYS A 75 3.70 3.70 5.99
C CYS A 75 4.25 2.27 5.90
N ASP A 76 3.39 1.28 5.94
CA ASP A 76 3.71 -0.15 5.93
C ASP A 76 4.65 -0.60 7.08
N TYR A 77 4.66 0.09 8.21
CA TYR A 77 5.45 -0.31 9.37
C TYR A 77 4.78 -1.50 10.09
N PRO A 78 5.52 -2.56 10.48
CA PRO A 78 6.99 -2.73 10.47
C PRO A 78 7.52 -3.60 9.33
N HIS A 79 6.85 -3.64 8.20
CA HIS A 79 7.26 -4.43 7.03
C HIS A 79 8.58 -3.92 6.44
N SER A 80 9.24 -4.74 5.60
CA SER A 80 10.54 -4.41 5.03
C SER A 80 10.51 -3.24 4.04
N ASP A 81 9.35 -2.96 3.45
CA ASP A 81 9.16 -1.88 2.48
C ASP A 81 8.77 -0.53 3.15
N THR A 82 8.70 -0.51 4.47
CA THR A 82 8.33 0.70 5.21
C THR A 82 9.29 1.86 4.96
N THR A 83 8.74 3.06 4.94
CA THR A 83 9.52 4.32 4.92
C THR A 83 9.83 4.85 6.30
N TRP A 84 9.33 4.21 7.37
CA TRP A 84 9.61 4.60 8.75
C TRP A 84 11.12 4.52 9.07
N PRO A 85 11.72 5.42 9.85
CA PRO A 85 11.10 6.53 10.60
C PRO A 85 11.02 7.85 9.83
N HIS A 86 11.36 7.87 8.54
CA HIS A 86 11.44 9.05 7.71
C HIS A 86 10.25 9.20 6.74
N SER A 87 9.14 8.53 7.05
CA SER A 87 7.95 8.50 6.19
C SER A 87 7.43 9.89 5.81
N PRO A 88 7.32 10.87 6.72
CA PRO A 88 6.86 12.21 6.33
C PRO A 88 7.77 12.91 5.33
N GLU A 89 9.08 12.80 5.48
CA GLU A 89 10.06 13.41 4.57
C GLU A 89 10.08 12.73 3.21
N LYS A 90 9.90 11.41 3.18
CA LYS A 90 9.83 10.68 1.92
C LYS A 90 8.55 11.02 1.16
N LEU A 91 7.41 10.96 1.82
CA LEU A 91 6.14 11.34 1.24
C LEU A 91 6.13 12.79 0.74
N TRP A 92 6.72 13.71 1.52
CA TRP A 92 6.77 15.13 1.16
C TRP A 92 7.40 15.38 -0.21
N ARG A 93 8.36 14.56 -0.65
CA ARG A 93 9.00 14.73 -1.98
C ARG A 93 7.99 14.66 -3.11
N SER A 94 7.02 13.75 -3.01
CA SER A 94 5.96 13.59 -4.02
C SER A 94 4.84 14.61 -3.86
N LEU A 95 4.67 15.19 -2.67
CA LEU A 95 3.58 16.11 -2.36
C LEU A 95 3.96 17.60 -2.47
N ASP A 96 5.26 17.92 -2.49
CA ASP A 96 5.72 19.31 -2.52
C ASP A 96 5.21 20.02 -3.77
N GLY A 97 4.65 21.22 -3.56
CA GLY A 97 4.04 22.00 -4.64
C GLY A 97 2.60 21.60 -5.03
N LEU A 98 2.03 20.55 -4.45
CA LEU A 98 0.63 20.22 -4.68
C LEU A 98 -0.33 21.15 -3.92
N PRO A 99 -1.57 21.31 -4.41
CA PRO A 99 -2.61 22.02 -3.66
C PRO A 99 -2.80 21.40 -2.27
N LYS A 100 -2.98 22.25 -1.25
CA LYS A 100 -3.21 21.74 0.11
C LYS A 100 -4.37 20.75 0.20
N GLN A 101 -5.42 20.94 -0.58
CA GLN A 101 -6.57 20.04 -0.61
C GLN A 101 -6.17 18.63 -1.07
N ASP A 102 -5.32 18.53 -2.10
CA ASP A 102 -4.84 17.24 -2.61
C ASP A 102 -3.98 16.53 -1.56
N ILE A 103 -3.10 17.29 -0.89
CA ILE A 103 -2.26 16.79 0.21
C ILE A 103 -3.14 16.24 1.33
N ASP A 104 -4.12 17.01 1.78
CA ASP A 104 -5.03 16.59 2.86
C ASP A 104 -5.84 15.33 2.45
N GLN A 105 -6.30 15.25 1.19
CA GLN A 105 -7.00 14.06 0.69
C GLN A 105 -6.12 12.81 0.72
N ILE A 106 -4.93 12.89 0.16
CA ILE A 106 -4.01 11.74 0.05
C ILE A 106 -3.55 11.29 1.45
N THR A 107 -3.20 12.23 2.32
CA THR A 107 -2.58 11.90 3.61
C THR A 107 -3.55 11.41 4.68
N HIS A 108 -4.81 11.85 4.66
CA HIS A 108 -5.74 11.47 5.72
C HIS A 108 -7.22 11.50 5.35
N LEU A 109 -7.73 12.48 4.60
CA LEU A 109 -9.18 12.64 4.42
C LEU A 109 -9.82 11.45 3.68
N ASN A 110 -9.15 10.91 2.65
CA ASN A 110 -9.65 9.76 1.92
C ASN A 110 -9.68 8.51 2.82
N ALA A 111 -8.64 8.26 3.60
CA ALA A 111 -8.61 7.15 4.54
C ALA A 111 -9.73 7.29 5.60
N MET A 112 -9.88 8.46 6.19
CA MET A 112 -10.97 8.75 7.14
C MET A 112 -12.34 8.44 6.54
N LYS A 113 -12.58 8.88 5.30
CA LYS A 113 -13.83 8.66 4.58
C LYS A 113 -14.07 7.18 4.26
N HIS A 114 -13.09 6.50 3.69
CA HIS A 114 -13.26 5.13 3.22
C HIS A 114 -13.33 4.11 4.36
N PHE A 115 -12.56 4.31 5.42
CA PHE A 115 -12.55 3.43 6.60
C PHE A 115 -13.51 3.87 7.71
N GLN A 116 -14.22 4.99 7.51
CA GLN A 116 -15.19 5.55 8.47
C GLN A 116 -14.55 5.74 9.87
N TYR A 117 -13.33 6.24 9.90
CA TYR A 117 -12.55 6.45 11.11
C TYR A 117 -12.10 7.91 11.22
N ASP A 118 -12.37 8.52 12.35
CA ASP A 118 -11.92 9.89 12.66
C ASP A 118 -10.87 9.85 13.79
N PRO A 119 -9.57 9.95 13.47
CA PRO A 119 -8.52 10.01 14.48
C PRO A 119 -8.62 11.25 15.36
N PHE A 120 -9.22 12.33 14.87
CA PHE A 120 -9.35 13.59 15.61
C PHE A 120 -10.41 13.56 16.70
N ALA A 121 -11.31 12.57 16.66
CA ALA A 121 -12.21 12.28 17.77
C ALA A 121 -11.48 11.65 18.98
N VAL A 122 -10.29 11.10 18.75
CA VAL A 122 -9.46 10.45 19.78
C VAL A 122 -8.35 11.37 20.28
N ILE A 123 -7.65 12.02 19.33
CA ILE A 123 -6.54 12.94 19.62
C ILE A 123 -6.80 14.26 18.88
N PRO A 124 -6.76 15.42 19.57
CA PRO A 124 -6.93 16.70 18.90
C PRO A 124 -6.00 16.88 17.70
N ARG A 125 -6.52 17.47 16.63
CA ARG A 125 -5.79 17.60 15.34
C ARG A 125 -4.42 18.26 15.50
N GLU A 126 -4.30 19.24 16.37
CA GLU A 126 -3.05 19.96 16.66
C GLU A 126 -1.96 19.05 17.23
N GLN A 127 -2.38 17.96 17.90
CA GLN A 127 -1.48 16.93 18.44
C GLN A 127 -1.16 15.82 17.46
N CYS A 128 -1.86 15.75 16.33
CA CYS A 128 -1.64 14.76 15.26
C CYS A 128 -0.65 15.25 14.18
N THR A 129 -0.03 16.40 14.36
CA THR A 129 0.98 16.90 13.42
C THR A 129 2.29 16.14 13.58
N VAL A 130 3.07 16.03 12.49
CA VAL A 130 4.40 15.39 12.52
C VAL A 130 5.27 15.97 13.64
N GLY A 131 5.29 17.31 13.80
CA GLY A 131 6.07 17.99 14.85
C GLY A 131 5.61 17.60 16.25
N ALA A 132 4.30 17.62 16.52
CA ALA A 132 3.73 17.28 17.81
C ALA A 132 3.99 15.81 18.20
N LEU A 133 3.83 14.90 17.25
CA LEU A 133 4.07 13.47 17.47
C LEU A 133 5.56 13.17 17.69
N ARG A 134 6.46 13.85 16.97
CA ARG A 134 7.90 13.72 17.19
C ARG A 134 8.33 14.25 18.56
N GLU A 135 7.76 15.36 19.02
CA GLU A 135 8.05 15.89 20.35
C GLU A 135 7.61 14.88 21.43
N GLN A 136 6.46 14.26 21.29
CA GLN A 136 6.00 13.22 22.20
C GLN A 136 6.89 11.98 22.20
N ALA A 137 7.42 11.61 21.03
CA ALA A 137 8.24 10.42 20.79
C ALA A 137 9.75 10.67 20.89
N LYS A 138 10.20 11.84 21.35
CA LYS A 138 11.64 12.18 21.39
C LYS A 138 12.51 11.25 22.24
N HIS A 139 11.89 10.46 23.11
CA HIS A 139 12.55 9.44 23.92
C HIS A 139 12.68 8.10 23.22
N VAL A 140 12.07 7.93 22.06
CA VAL A 140 12.08 6.68 21.29
C VAL A 140 13.35 6.66 20.43
N ASP A 141 14.09 5.55 20.52
CA ASP A 141 15.21 5.30 19.62
C ASP A 141 14.69 4.95 18.23
N VAL A 142 14.94 5.84 17.27
CA VAL A 142 14.57 5.68 15.86
C VAL A 142 15.76 5.27 14.99
N SER A 143 16.88 4.87 15.61
CA SER A 143 18.02 4.34 14.86
C SER A 143 17.62 3.05 14.12
N PHE A 144 18.24 2.82 12.97
CA PHE A 144 18.00 1.61 12.19
C PHE A 144 18.32 0.39 13.04
N GLN A 145 17.32 -0.45 13.26
CA GLN A 145 17.46 -1.74 13.92
C GLN A 145 17.29 -2.81 12.85
N SER A 146 18.27 -3.70 12.71
CA SER A 146 18.07 -4.89 11.89
C SER A 146 16.99 -5.75 12.56
N GLY A 147 15.82 -5.85 11.92
CA GLY A 147 14.69 -6.60 12.47
C GLY A 147 14.87 -8.11 12.48
N GLY A 148 15.89 -8.61 11.81
CA GLY A 148 16.28 -10.01 11.86
C GLY A 148 17.11 -10.27 13.12
N GLY A 149 16.48 -10.56 14.25
CA GLY A 149 17.16 -10.88 15.52
C GLY A 149 17.96 -12.20 15.49
N GLY A 150 18.10 -12.85 14.35
CA GLY A 150 18.93 -14.02 14.14
C GLY A 150 20.23 -13.68 13.42
N LYS A 151 21.35 -14.26 13.86
CA LYS A 151 22.51 -14.34 12.96
C LYS A 151 22.03 -15.07 11.70
N PRO A 152 22.33 -14.54 10.48
CA PRO A 152 22.09 -15.32 9.29
C PRO A 152 22.70 -16.70 9.48
N PRO A 153 22.04 -17.78 9.06
CA PRO A 153 22.64 -19.09 9.05
C PRO A 153 24.01 -19.00 8.39
N SER A 154 24.99 -19.75 8.90
CA SER A 154 26.39 -19.68 8.41
C SER A 154 26.49 -19.85 6.89
N ASP A 155 25.50 -20.47 6.29
CA ASP A 155 25.40 -20.70 4.84
C ASP A 155 24.96 -19.44 4.05
N TYR A 156 24.29 -18.47 4.69
CA TYR A 156 23.98 -17.19 4.07
C TYR A 156 25.21 -16.31 3.81
N ALA A 157 26.30 -16.57 4.51
CA ALA A 157 27.55 -15.87 4.28
C ALA A 157 28.19 -16.24 2.91
N LYS A 158 27.63 -17.20 2.20
CA LYS A 158 28.20 -17.75 0.95
C LYS A 158 27.48 -17.38 -0.34
N GLY A 159 26.35 -16.67 -0.28
CA GLY A 159 25.61 -16.29 -1.49
C GLY A 159 24.21 -15.71 -1.22
N TYR A 160 23.53 -15.36 -2.28
CA TYR A 160 22.14 -14.89 -2.21
C TYR A 160 21.20 -16.05 -1.85
N VAL A 161 20.30 -15.83 -0.91
CA VAL A 161 19.20 -16.75 -0.64
C VAL A 161 18.18 -16.65 -1.76
N THR A 162 17.93 -17.74 -2.44
CA THR A 162 16.91 -17.80 -3.48
C THR A 162 15.55 -18.22 -2.90
N ILE A 163 14.47 -17.89 -3.60
CA ILE A 163 13.12 -18.41 -3.26
C ILE A 163 13.16 -19.96 -3.21
N GLY A 164 13.94 -20.60 -4.09
CA GLY A 164 14.13 -22.05 -4.08
C GLY A 164 14.70 -22.59 -2.77
N ASP A 165 15.63 -21.85 -2.16
CA ASP A 165 16.22 -22.25 -0.86
C ASP A 165 15.19 -22.14 0.26
N ILE A 166 14.37 -21.09 0.25
CA ILE A 166 13.28 -20.91 1.21
C ILE A 166 12.21 -22.00 1.05
N MET A 167 11.81 -22.30 -0.19
CA MET A 167 10.82 -23.33 -0.47
C MET A 167 11.31 -24.72 -0.07
N LYS A 168 12.61 -24.99 -0.26
CA LYS A 168 13.22 -26.24 0.20
C LYS A 168 13.18 -26.36 1.72
N GLN A 169 13.54 -25.31 2.45
CA GLN A 169 13.48 -25.29 3.92
C GLN A 169 12.06 -25.51 4.44
N LEU A 170 11.07 -24.91 3.78
CA LEU A 170 9.66 -25.14 4.11
C LEU A 170 9.24 -26.58 3.84
N ALA A 171 9.63 -27.15 2.70
CA ALA A 171 9.32 -28.54 2.35
C ALA A 171 9.97 -29.53 3.34
N ASP A 172 11.22 -29.29 3.71
CA ASP A 172 11.94 -30.11 4.69
C ASP A 172 11.27 -30.03 6.09
N ALA A 173 10.85 -28.82 6.51
CA ALA A 173 10.11 -28.63 7.77
C ALA A 173 8.72 -29.33 7.74
N TYR A 174 8.02 -29.31 6.60
CA TYR A 174 6.76 -30.01 6.44
C TYR A 174 6.93 -31.53 6.44
N SER A 175 7.97 -32.08 5.83
CA SER A 175 8.22 -33.52 5.83
C SER A 175 8.52 -34.06 7.25
N VAL A 176 9.32 -33.31 8.02
CA VAL A 176 9.59 -33.64 9.43
C VAL A 176 8.32 -33.62 10.28
N ALA A 177 7.46 -32.60 10.08
CA ALA A 177 6.17 -32.53 10.80
C ALA A 177 5.22 -33.67 10.43
N TRP A 178 5.25 -34.11 9.17
CA TRP A 178 4.43 -35.23 8.70
C TRP A 178 4.90 -36.59 9.24
N GLU A 179 6.22 -36.82 9.32
CA GLU A 179 6.79 -38.05 9.85
C GLU A 179 6.64 -38.16 11.38
N SER A 180 6.48 -37.02 12.08
CA SER A 180 6.31 -36.99 13.52
C SER A 180 4.85 -37.08 13.99
N ASP A 181 3.87 -37.19 13.10
CA ASP A 181 2.46 -37.32 13.46
C ASP A 181 2.12 -38.78 13.85
N PRO A 182 1.90 -39.05 15.15
CA PRO A 182 1.65 -40.40 15.64
C PRO A 182 0.25 -40.92 15.27
N SER A 183 -0.60 -40.15 14.57
CA SER A 183 -1.93 -40.53 14.12
C SER A 183 -1.95 -41.13 12.71
N LYS A 184 -0.78 -41.22 12.07
CA LYS A 184 -0.56 -41.85 10.75
C LYS A 184 0.37 -43.05 10.89
#